data_4ae09b641e4c5086977ef978e1e01324
#
_entry.id   4ae09b641e4c5086977ef978e1e01324
#
_cell.length_a   1.000
_cell.length_b   1.000
_cell.length_c   1.000
_cell.angle_alpha   90.00
_cell.angle_beta   90.00
_cell.angle_gamma   90.00
#
_symmetry.space_group_name_H-M   'P 1'
#
loop_
_entity.id
_entity.type
_entity.pdbx_description
1 polymer ?
#
loop_
_entity_poly.entity_id
_entity_poly.type
_entity_poly.pdbx_seq_one_letter_code
_entity_poly.pdbx_strand_id
1 'polypeptide(L)' 'MLFRSGSTVVHPMFGEGEILSATPMGGDVLYEIEFSNGSVKRIMGSFARLKSK' A
#
# COMPACT_ATOMS: atom_id res chain seq x y z
N MET A 1 -1.36 2.43 12.44
CA MET A 1 -0.69 1.14 12.27
C MET A 1 -0.10 1.07 10.87
N LEU A 2 1.16 0.66 10.75
CA LEU A 2 1.84 0.59 9.47
C LEU A 2 1.70 -0.80 8.88
N PHE A 3 1.51 -0.86 7.57
CA PHE A 3 1.57 -2.12 6.85
C PHE A 3 3.02 -2.49 6.60
N ARG A 4 3.30 -3.79 6.51
CA ARG A 4 4.64 -4.28 6.26
C ARG A 4 4.73 -4.79 4.84
N SER A 5 5.96 -4.84 4.31
CA SER A 5 6.19 -5.50 3.03
C SER A 5 5.72 -6.96 3.13
N GLY A 6 5.06 -7.44 2.08
CA GLY A 6 4.45 -8.75 2.07
C GLY A 6 3.01 -8.79 2.55
N SER A 7 2.52 -7.71 3.16
CA SER A 7 1.13 -7.66 3.62
C SER A 7 0.18 -7.53 2.43
N THR A 8 -0.97 -8.18 2.53
CA THR A 8 -2.03 -8.01 1.55
C THR A 8 -3.00 -6.95 2.05
N VAL A 9 -3.31 -6.00 1.18
CA VAL A 9 -4.18 -4.87 1.52
C VAL A 9 -5.24 -4.71 0.45
N VAL A 10 -6.28 -3.95 0.78
CA VAL A 10 -7.35 -3.64 -0.17
C VAL A 10 -7.44 -2.12 -0.30
N HIS A 11 -7.37 -1.64 -1.54
CA HIS A 11 -7.52 -0.23 -1.86
C HIS A 11 -8.95 0.00 -2.37
N PRO A 12 -9.60 1.12 -1.98
CA PRO A 12 -10.99 1.35 -2.38
C PRO A 12 -11.22 1.44 -3.89
N MET A 13 -10.20 1.90 -4.64
CA MET A 13 -10.34 2.04 -6.10
C MET A 13 -9.62 0.94 -6.86
N PHE A 14 -8.44 0.52 -6.38
CA PHE A 14 -7.60 -0.40 -7.14
C PHE A 14 -7.76 -1.86 -6.72
N GLY A 15 -8.46 -2.10 -5.62
CA GLY A 15 -8.71 -3.45 -5.18
C GLY A 15 -7.57 -4.03 -4.37
N GLU A 16 -7.42 -5.35 -4.42
CA GLU A 16 -6.45 -6.07 -3.62
C GLU A 16 -5.04 -5.91 -4.16
N GLY A 17 -4.08 -5.76 -3.27
CA GLY A 17 -2.68 -5.65 -3.64
C GLY A 17 -1.77 -6.13 -2.54
N GLU A 18 -0.50 -6.25 -2.88
CA GLU A 18 0.54 -6.66 -1.94
C GLU A 18 1.54 -5.53 -1.76
N ILE A 19 1.88 -5.24 -0.49
CA ILE A 19 2.88 -4.24 -0.17
C ILE A 19 4.25 -4.77 -0.56
N LEU A 20 4.91 -4.11 -1.49
CA LEU A 20 6.27 -4.46 -1.89
C LEU A 20 7.29 -3.78 -1.00
N SER A 21 7.03 -2.53 -0.62
CA SER A 21 7.91 -1.81 0.29
C SER A 21 7.14 -0.74 1.03
N ALA A 22 7.68 -0.33 2.18
CA ALA A 22 7.12 0.74 3.00
C ALA A 22 8.28 1.61 3.45
N THR A 23 8.32 2.85 2.99
CA THR A 23 9.42 3.77 3.24
C THR A 23 8.92 4.94 4.09
N PRO A 24 9.51 5.16 5.27
CA PRO A 24 9.13 6.31 6.09
C PRO A 24 9.51 7.61 5.39
N MET A 25 8.59 8.57 5.39
CA MET A 25 8.79 9.86 4.75
C MET A 25 8.20 10.95 5.64
N GLY A 26 9.00 11.43 6.58
CA GLY A 26 8.66 12.61 7.38
C GLY A 26 7.30 12.56 8.07
N GLY A 27 6.99 11.53 8.82
CA GLY A 27 5.72 11.41 9.53
C GLY A 27 4.63 10.69 8.75
N ASP A 28 4.94 10.26 7.55
CA ASP A 28 4.05 9.44 6.74
C ASP A 28 4.84 8.26 6.21
N VAL A 29 4.21 7.39 5.44
CA VAL A 29 4.87 6.22 4.85
C VAL A 29 4.50 6.14 3.39
N LEU A 30 5.50 5.98 2.55
CA LEU A 30 5.28 5.73 1.12
C LEU A 30 5.22 4.23 0.90
N TYR A 31 4.09 3.74 0.44
CA TYR A 31 3.91 2.33 0.11
C TYR A 31 4.07 2.11 -1.38
N GLU A 32 4.80 1.07 -1.73
CA GLU A 32 4.84 0.56 -3.09
C GLU A 32 4.02 -0.72 -3.11
N ILE A 33 2.97 -0.74 -3.94
CA ILE A 33 1.97 -1.80 -3.90
C ILE A 33 1.80 -2.37 -5.29
N GLU A 34 1.89 -3.70 -5.39
CA GLU A 34 1.55 -4.40 -6.64
C GLU A 34 0.12 -4.90 -6.54
N PHE A 35 -0.75 -4.40 -7.41
CA PHE A 35 -2.15 -4.77 -7.41
C PHE A 35 -2.39 -6.01 -8.26
N SER A 36 -3.53 -6.65 -8.06
CA SER A 36 -3.83 -7.94 -8.67
C SER A 36 -3.88 -7.87 -10.20
N ASN A 37 -4.06 -6.68 -10.77
CA ASN A 37 -4.03 -6.51 -12.22
C ASN A 37 -2.60 -6.37 -12.77
N GLY A 38 -1.58 -6.49 -11.94
CA GLY A 38 -0.19 -6.36 -12.34
C GLY A 38 0.37 -4.95 -12.27
N SER A 39 -0.43 -3.96 -11.92
CA SER A 39 0.04 -2.58 -11.79
C SER A 39 0.78 -2.38 -10.49
N VAL A 40 1.86 -1.60 -10.53
CA VAL A 40 2.59 -1.20 -9.33
C VAL A 40 2.39 0.29 -9.14
N LYS A 41 1.96 0.69 -7.95
CA LYS A 41 1.71 2.09 -7.64
C LYS A 41 2.38 2.47 -6.33
N ARG A 42 2.80 3.73 -6.24
CA ARG A 42 3.37 4.30 -5.02
C ARG A 42 2.35 5.25 -4.42
N ILE A 43 1.96 4.96 -3.19
CA ILE A 43 0.86 5.69 -2.55
C ILE A 43 1.28 6.04 -1.13
N MET A 44 1.09 7.33 -0.75
CA MET A 44 1.35 7.76 0.62
C MET A 44 0.27 7.19 1.54
N GLY A 45 0.68 6.72 2.70
CA GLY A 45 -0.24 6.06 3.64
C GLY A 45 -1.41 6.92 4.05
N SER A 46 -1.20 8.23 4.23
CA SER A 46 -2.27 9.13 4.63
C SER A 46 -3.35 9.28 3.56
N PHE A 47 -3.04 9.00 2.30
CA PHE A 47 -4.01 9.10 1.20
C PHE A 47 -4.55 7.74 0.75
N ALA A 48 -3.89 6.66 1.12
CA ALA A 48 -4.16 5.36 0.52
C ALA A 48 -5.47 4.73 1.00
N ARG A 49 -5.87 4.97 2.22
CA ARG A 49 -7.06 4.37 2.84
C ARG A 49 -7.07 2.86 2.71
N LEU A 50 -5.91 2.27 2.89
CA LEU A 50 -5.75 0.82 2.75
C LEU A 50 -6.36 0.11 3.94
N LYS A 51 -6.90 -1.07 3.68
CA LYS A 51 -7.40 -1.95 4.72
C LYS A 51 -6.64 -3.26 4.65
N SER A 52 -6.41 -3.87 5.81
CA SER A 52 -5.86 -5.22 5.88
C SER A 52 -6.84 -6.21 5.29
N LYS A 53 -6.31 -7.17 4.61
CA LYS A 53 -7.14 -8.26 4.17
C LYS A 53 -7.20 -9.36 5.22
#